data_557b42b82f81d45c3ccc7f96361fe82c
#
_entry.id   557b42b82f81d45c3ccc7f96361fe82c
#
_cell.length_a   1.000
_cell.length_b   1.000
_cell.length_c   1.000
_cell.angle_alpha   90.00
_cell.angle_beta   90.00
_cell.angle_gamma   90.00
#
_symmetry.space_group_name_H-M   'P 1'
#
loop_
_entity.id
_entity.type
_entity.pdbx_description
1 polymer ?
#
loop_
_entity_poly.entity_id
_entity_poly.type
_entity_poly.pdbx_seq_one_letter_code
_entity_poly.pdbx_strand_id
1 'polypeptide(L)'
;MLLKRLLVCRCIKNDIAIYSPHTACDAAQGGVNDWIVKGLGDVWSCSPIQPRDDDPNTGIGRIAILSEPYPTLQVIVDRLKKHFEIKNLQLAVLFLLDELINRQILL
;
A
#
# COMPACT_ATOMS: atom_id res chain seq x y z
N MET A 1 -28.12 6.35 1.28
CA MET A 1 -28.01 7.28 0.11
C MET A 1 -28.37 8.72 0.45
N LEU A 2 -29.39 8.97 1.27
CA LEU A 2 -29.87 10.32 1.66
C LEU A 2 -28.82 11.17 2.40
N LEU A 3 -28.10 10.58 3.38
CA LEU A 3 -27.12 11.29 4.20
C LEU A 3 -25.95 11.90 3.37
N LYS A 4 -25.44 11.15 2.38
CA LYS A 4 -24.38 11.67 1.48
C LYS A 4 -24.87 12.89 0.69
N ARG A 5 -26.08 12.86 0.18
CA ARG A 5 -26.68 14.00 -0.54
C ARG A 5 -26.85 15.23 0.36
N LEU A 6 -27.29 15.03 1.59
CA LEU A 6 -27.42 16.13 2.57
C LEU A 6 -26.07 16.76 2.92
N LEU A 7 -25.01 15.96 3.05
CA LEU A 7 -23.65 16.47 3.29
C LEU A 7 -23.15 17.32 2.11
N VAL A 8 -23.31 16.84 0.88
CA VAL A 8 -22.92 17.60 -0.32
C VAL A 8 -23.67 18.92 -0.41
N CYS A 9 -25.01 18.90 -0.19
CA CYS A 9 -25.80 20.13 -0.19
C CYS A 9 -25.37 21.12 0.90
N ARG A 10 -25.00 20.63 2.09
CA ARG A 10 -24.46 21.48 3.16
C ARG A 10 -23.11 22.11 2.78
N CYS A 11 -22.23 21.34 2.14
CA CYS A 11 -20.97 21.87 1.67
C CYS A 11 -21.16 22.96 0.63
N ILE A 12 -22.04 22.76 -0.35
CA ILE A 12 -22.37 23.76 -1.38
C ILE A 12 -22.96 25.01 -0.71
N LYS A 13 -23.93 24.86 0.21
CA LYS A 13 -24.57 25.98 0.89
C LYS A 13 -23.60 26.85 1.69
N ASN A 14 -22.52 26.24 2.23
CA ASN A 14 -21.56 26.94 3.09
C ASN A 14 -20.23 27.23 2.37
N ASP A 15 -20.18 27.11 1.05
CA ASP A 15 -19.00 27.35 0.22
C ASP A 15 -17.77 26.53 0.66
N ILE A 16 -18.01 25.26 1.04
CA ILE A 16 -16.96 24.34 1.46
C ILE A 16 -16.52 23.50 0.27
N ALA A 17 -15.26 23.64 -0.15
CA ALA A 17 -14.67 22.78 -1.16
C ALA A 17 -14.43 21.37 -0.59
N ILE A 18 -14.76 20.33 -1.38
CA ILE A 18 -14.50 18.93 -1.05
C ILE A 18 -13.44 18.40 -2.00
N TYR A 19 -12.33 17.91 -1.46
CA TYR A 19 -11.31 17.19 -2.19
C TYR A 19 -11.19 15.76 -1.67
N SER A 20 -11.30 14.76 -2.56
CA SER A 20 -11.18 13.34 -2.21
C SER A 20 -10.11 12.68 -3.09
N PRO A 21 -8.86 12.59 -2.62
CA PRO A 21 -7.75 12.05 -3.40
C PRO A 21 -7.74 10.52 -3.39
N HIS A 22 -8.79 9.86 -3.80
CA HIS A 22 -9.00 8.41 -3.71
C HIS A 22 -7.76 7.60 -4.14
N THR A 23 -7.66 7.21 -5.40
CA THR A 23 -6.53 6.42 -5.95
C THR A 23 -5.22 7.22 -6.04
N ALA A 24 -5.27 8.54 -6.01
CA ALA A 24 -4.06 9.36 -6.01
C ALA A 24 -3.21 9.14 -4.75
N CYS A 25 -3.83 8.88 -3.59
CA CYS A 25 -3.11 8.55 -2.36
C CYS A 25 -2.42 7.19 -2.42
N ASP A 26 -3.01 6.22 -3.14
CA ASP A 26 -2.44 4.89 -3.30
C ASP A 26 -1.28 4.90 -4.29
N ALA A 27 -1.43 5.63 -5.39
CA ALA A 27 -0.47 5.66 -6.49
C ALA A 27 0.74 6.55 -6.23
N ALA A 28 0.58 7.61 -5.43
CA ALA A 28 1.63 8.60 -5.19
C ALA A 28 2.89 8.00 -4.57
N GLN A 29 4.05 8.51 -4.97
CA GLN A 29 5.30 8.24 -4.27
C GLN A 29 5.21 8.76 -2.82
N GLY A 30 5.57 7.93 -1.84
CA GLY A 30 5.38 8.22 -0.43
C GLY A 30 3.94 8.10 0.06
N GLY A 31 3.03 7.61 -0.78
CA GLY A 31 1.62 7.39 -0.46
C GLY A 31 1.36 6.15 0.39
N VAL A 32 0.09 5.71 0.40
CA VAL A 32 -0.37 4.61 1.27
C VAL A 32 0.39 3.31 1.01
N ASN A 33 0.60 2.94 -0.25
CA ASN A 33 1.30 1.70 -0.58
C ASN A 33 2.77 1.74 -0.16
N ASP A 34 3.46 2.88 -0.28
CA ASP A 34 4.82 3.04 0.23
C ASP A 34 4.87 3.01 1.77
N TRP A 35 3.84 3.54 2.43
CA TRP A 35 3.71 3.43 3.88
C TRP A 35 3.53 1.97 4.33
N ILE A 36 2.75 1.16 3.59
CA ILE A 36 2.62 -0.29 3.84
C ILE A 36 3.98 -0.98 3.72
N VAL A 37 4.74 -0.70 2.65
CA VAL A 37 6.08 -1.27 2.42
C VAL A 37 7.04 -0.96 3.57
N LYS A 38 6.99 0.23 4.15
CA LYS A 38 7.81 0.58 5.33
C LYS A 38 7.58 -0.35 6.52
N GLY A 39 6.39 -0.94 6.63
CA GLY A 39 6.07 -1.93 7.65
C GLY A 39 6.80 -3.26 7.49
N LEU A 40 7.35 -3.57 6.32
CA LEU A 40 8.12 -4.80 6.08
C LEU A 40 9.52 -4.74 6.73
N GLY A 41 10.07 -3.55 6.92
CA GLY A 41 11.43 -3.31 7.40
C GLY A 41 12.40 -3.01 6.27
N ASP A 42 13.60 -3.63 6.27
CA ASP A 42 14.62 -3.35 5.28
C ASP A 42 14.25 -3.93 3.91
N VAL A 43 14.14 -3.06 2.94
CA VAL A 43 13.75 -3.36 1.57
C VAL A 43 14.89 -2.94 0.64
N TRP A 44 15.36 -3.86 -0.21
CA TRP A 44 16.39 -3.60 -1.23
C TRP A 44 15.86 -2.69 -2.33
N SER A 45 14.66 -2.96 -2.83
CA SER A 45 14.01 -2.14 -3.84
C SER A 45 12.51 -2.17 -3.70
N CYS A 46 11.87 -1.09 -4.15
CA CYS A 46 10.43 -0.95 -4.19
C CYS A 46 10.03 -0.24 -5.48
N SER A 47 9.07 -0.81 -6.21
CA SER A 47 8.55 -0.23 -7.45
C SER A 47 7.05 -0.46 -7.59
N PRO A 48 6.32 0.38 -8.34
CA PRO A 48 4.92 0.13 -8.65
C PRO A 48 4.72 -1.17 -9.43
N ILE A 49 3.62 -1.89 -9.16
CA ILE A 49 3.20 -3.05 -9.98
C ILE A 49 2.74 -2.57 -11.36
N GLN A 50 1.97 -1.48 -11.38
CA GLN A 50 1.51 -0.83 -12.59
C GLN A 50 1.99 0.63 -12.57
N PRO A 51 3.18 0.90 -13.14
CA PRO A 51 3.69 2.26 -13.20
C PRO A 51 2.84 3.12 -14.15
N ARG A 52 2.89 4.43 -13.96
CA ARG A 52 2.28 5.39 -14.89
C ARG A 52 3.21 5.62 -16.07
N ASP A 53 2.63 5.93 -17.21
CA ASP A 53 3.40 6.21 -18.45
C ASP A 53 4.25 7.49 -18.34
N ASP A 54 3.75 8.48 -17.58
CA ASP A 54 4.39 9.79 -17.40
C ASP A 54 5.39 9.83 -16.23
N ASP A 55 5.26 8.91 -15.26
CA ASP A 55 6.16 8.80 -14.10
C ASP A 55 6.27 7.35 -13.63
N PRO A 56 7.38 6.65 -13.92
CA PRO A 56 7.56 5.24 -13.55
C PRO A 56 7.67 5.00 -12.04
N ASN A 57 7.89 6.02 -11.22
CA ASN A 57 7.94 5.90 -9.77
C ASN A 57 6.56 6.02 -9.12
N THR A 58 5.57 6.46 -9.89
CA THR A 58 4.18 6.60 -9.47
C THR A 58 3.34 5.50 -10.13
N GLY A 59 2.42 4.88 -9.39
CA GLY A 59 1.57 3.82 -9.93
C GLY A 59 0.89 3.00 -8.85
N ILE A 60 0.07 2.04 -9.30
CA ILE A 60 -0.77 1.23 -8.43
C ILE A 60 0.02 0.03 -7.87
N GLY A 61 -0.20 -0.25 -6.59
CA GLY A 61 0.45 -1.34 -5.86
C GLY A 61 1.96 -1.15 -5.71
N ARG A 62 2.62 -2.08 -5.03
CA ARG A 62 4.08 -2.11 -4.89
C ARG A 62 4.61 -3.53 -4.96
N ILE A 63 5.74 -3.69 -5.63
CA ILE A 63 6.60 -4.87 -5.52
C ILE A 63 7.75 -4.45 -4.63
N ALA A 64 7.93 -5.15 -3.52
CA ALA A 64 9.04 -4.94 -2.61
C ALA A 64 9.97 -6.16 -2.63
N ILE A 65 11.27 -5.95 -2.83
CA ILE A 65 12.30 -6.97 -2.70
C ILE A 65 12.98 -6.76 -1.35
N LEU A 66 12.95 -7.78 -0.51
CA LEU A 66 13.53 -7.72 0.83
C LEU A 66 15.07 -7.74 0.78
N SER A 67 15.70 -7.05 1.74
CA SER A 67 17.15 -7.09 1.95
C SER A 67 17.59 -8.35 2.70
N GLU A 68 18.80 -8.81 2.47
CA GLU A 68 19.42 -9.87 3.27
C GLU A 68 19.85 -9.35 4.67
N PRO A 69 19.80 -10.21 5.72
CA PRO A 69 19.24 -11.56 5.74
C PRO A 69 17.71 -11.54 5.66
N TYR A 70 17.14 -12.44 4.84
CA TYR A 70 15.69 -12.47 4.61
C TYR A 70 14.93 -12.82 5.89
N PRO A 71 13.96 -12.00 6.32
CA PRO A 71 13.13 -12.30 7.46
C PRO A 71 12.20 -13.49 7.16
N THR A 72 11.90 -14.28 8.18
CA THR A 72 10.88 -15.32 8.07
C THR A 72 9.49 -14.70 7.90
N LEU A 73 8.55 -15.46 7.33
CA LEU A 73 7.17 -15.03 7.17
C LEU A 73 6.55 -14.55 8.50
N GLN A 74 6.84 -15.23 9.61
CA GLN A 74 6.35 -14.84 10.92
C GLN A 74 6.85 -13.45 11.33
N VAL A 75 8.12 -13.16 11.10
CA VAL A 75 8.72 -11.85 11.39
C VAL A 75 8.06 -10.75 10.56
N ILE A 76 7.77 -11.01 9.28
CA ILE A 76 7.07 -10.06 8.41
C ILE A 76 5.66 -9.78 8.93
N VAL A 77 4.91 -10.82 9.29
CA VAL A 77 3.55 -10.70 9.86
C VAL A 77 3.56 -9.86 11.14
N ASP A 78 4.51 -10.12 12.05
CA ASP A 78 4.61 -9.41 13.32
C ASP A 78 5.00 -7.93 13.11
N ARG A 79 5.90 -7.64 12.17
CA ARG A 79 6.25 -6.27 11.76
C ARG A 79 5.03 -5.52 11.22
N LEU A 80 4.27 -6.13 10.30
CA LEU A 80 3.07 -5.51 9.72
C LEU A 80 1.98 -5.29 10.77
N LYS A 81 1.73 -6.27 11.65
CA LYS A 81 0.78 -6.10 12.76
C LYS A 81 1.16 -4.93 13.67
N LYS A 82 2.44 -4.79 13.98
CA LYS A 82 2.96 -3.68 14.79
C LYS A 82 2.84 -2.35 14.04
N HIS A 83 3.16 -2.33 12.76
CA HIS A 83 3.11 -1.12 11.93
C HIS A 83 1.70 -0.58 11.76
N PHE A 84 0.72 -1.48 11.59
CA PHE A 84 -0.70 -1.13 11.43
C PHE A 84 -1.46 -1.02 12.76
N GLU A 85 -0.84 -1.37 13.89
CA GLU A 85 -1.48 -1.45 15.21
C GLU A 85 -2.71 -2.36 15.23
N ILE A 86 -2.66 -3.49 14.49
CA ILE A 86 -3.75 -4.44 14.36
C ILE A 86 -3.43 -5.79 15.02
N LYS A 87 -4.47 -6.48 15.52
CA LYS A 87 -4.33 -7.81 16.12
C LYS A 87 -4.33 -8.93 15.08
N ASN A 88 -5.15 -8.80 14.05
CA ASN A 88 -5.38 -9.81 13.03
C ASN A 88 -4.94 -9.30 11.67
N LEU A 89 -4.20 -10.13 10.92
CA LEU A 89 -3.78 -9.89 9.55
C LEU A 89 -4.17 -11.10 8.72
N GLN A 90 -4.85 -10.88 7.61
CA GLN A 90 -5.13 -11.92 6.64
C GLN A 90 -4.01 -11.94 5.59
N LEU A 91 -3.42 -13.12 5.38
CA LEU A 91 -2.29 -13.32 4.48
C LEU A 91 -2.65 -14.36 3.42
N ALA A 92 -2.39 -14.06 2.17
CA ALA A 92 -2.38 -15.03 1.09
C ALA A 92 -0.93 -15.29 0.69
N VAL A 93 -0.50 -16.56 0.73
CA VAL A 93 0.84 -16.96 0.30
C VAL A 93 0.72 -17.72 -1.01
N LEU A 94 1.36 -17.21 -2.05
CA LEU A 94 1.48 -17.88 -3.34
C LEU A 94 2.81 -18.62 -3.40
N PHE A 95 2.79 -19.94 -3.43
CA PHE A 95 3.98 -20.76 -3.67
C PHE A 95 4.24 -20.82 -5.17
N LEU A 96 5.24 -20.08 -5.64
CA LEU A 96 5.77 -20.21 -6.98
C LEU A 96 7.08 -20.99 -6.90
N LEU A 97 7.30 -21.92 -7.83
CA LEU A 97 8.37 -22.91 -7.84
C LEU A 97 9.79 -22.34 -8.05
N ASP A 98 9.95 -21.03 -8.13
CA ASP A 98 11.24 -20.38 -8.39
C ASP A 98 11.79 -19.65 -7.16
N GLU A 99 13.05 -19.92 -6.81
CA GLU A 99 13.75 -19.29 -5.69
C GLU A 99 13.82 -17.75 -5.78
N LEU A 100 13.73 -17.20 -6.99
CA LEU A 100 13.74 -15.74 -7.22
C LEU A 100 12.45 -15.04 -6.74
N ILE A 101 11.34 -15.74 -6.68
CA ILE A 101 10.03 -15.16 -6.34
C ILE A 101 9.79 -15.14 -4.83
N ASN A 102 10.47 -16.01 -4.08
CA ASN A 102 10.38 -16.03 -2.60
C ASN A 102 10.91 -14.76 -1.91
N ARG A 103 11.51 -13.83 -2.67
CA ARG A 103 12.11 -12.58 -2.18
C ARG A 103 11.23 -11.35 -2.42
N GLN A 104 10.11 -11.54 -3.13
CA GLN A 104 9.23 -10.44 -3.53
C GLN A 104 7.92 -10.48 -2.74
N ILE A 105 7.49 -9.33 -2.31
CA ILE A 105 6.17 -9.12 -1.68
C ILE A 105 5.38 -8.16 -2.57
N LEU A 106 4.19 -8.61 -2.97
CA LEU A 106 3.21 -7.81 -3.71
C LEU A 106 2.23 -7.18 -2.71
N LEU A 107 2.06 -5.88 -2.78
CA LEU A 107 1.19 -5.08 -1.91
C LEU A 107 0.24 -4.22 -2.74
#